data_4ba960971c565043f556b4eff3418dbc
#
_entry.id   4ba960971c565043f556b4eff3418dbc
#
_cell.length_a   1.000
_cell.length_b   1.000
_cell.length_c   1.000
_cell.angle_alpha   90.00
_cell.angle_beta   90.00
_cell.angle_gamma   90.00
#
_symmetry.space_group_name_H-M   'P 1'
#
loop_
_entity.id
_entity.type
_entity.pdbx_description
1 polymer ?
#
loop_
_entity_poly.entity_id
_entity_poly.type
_entity_poly.pdbx_seq_one_letter_code
_entity_poly.pdbx_strand_id
1 'polypeptide(L)'
;MHYNAVVARLKKLLNDGAVGKIRAIQATNITLSPVWAFPWQGSPEASFGKRVPLAKGDPRFRGGALCDHPHIFDLIRHLTGSDFDYIWAEVAPNLRDGLEVEDMLMAAGKMKDGTAFLFDPSWSRLEEKIKVPAPGWEKFPKRMEVNVTVTGDKGMISCDCFGPNVYHNGAPNDRYTVQYTYFDEWIGLIDEFVDCIRNGKQPLINLRWHRQTIEAMLGCYTSIQTGRIAKIG
;
A
#
# COMPACT_ATOMS: atom_id res chain seq x y z
N MET A 1 -5.10 -6.53 -2.61
CA MET A 1 -5.99 -5.36 -2.37
C MET A 1 -7.08 -5.19 -3.45
N HIS A 2 -6.83 -5.46 -4.75
CA HIS A 2 -7.80 -5.24 -5.84
C HIS A 2 -9.16 -5.95 -5.63
N TYR A 3 -9.15 -7.13 -5.02
CA TYR A 3 -10.36 -7.95 -4.77
C TYR A 3 -10.98 -7.67 -3.38
N ASN A 4 -10.43 -6.73 -2.62
CA ASN A 4 -11.03 -6.27 -1.38
C ASN A 4 -12.33 -5.53 -1.67
N ALA A 5 -13.42 -5.89 -0.98
CA ALA A 5 -14.75 -5.36 -1.27
C ALA A 5 -14.85 -3.84 -1.10
N VAL A 6 -14.13 -3.27 -0.12
CA VAL A 6 -14.09 -1.83 0.12
C VAL A 6 -13.32 -1.12 -1.00
N VAL A 7 -12.18 -1.67 -1.40
CA VAL A 7 -11.38 -1.15 -2.53
C VAL A 7 -12.18 -1.23 -3.84
N ALA A 8 -12.88 -2.33 -4.08
CA ALA A 8 -13.73 -2.49 -5.25
C ALA A 8 -14.87 -1.44 -5.26
N ARG A 9 -15.49 -1.18 -4.10
CA ARG A 9 -16.50 -0.13 -3.96
C ARG A 9 -15.93 1.26 -4.21
N LEU A 10 -14.77 1.56 -3.62
CA LEU A 10 -14.05 2.82 -3.85
C LEU A 10 -13.74 2.98 -5.35
N LYS A 11 -13.14 1.96 -5.98
CA LYS A 11 -12.82 2.00 -7.42
C LYS A 11 -14.05 2.21 -8.28
N LYS A 12 -15.16 1.56 -7.96
CA LYS A 12 -16.44 1.79 -8.67
C LYS A 12 -16.89 3.24 -8.56
N LEU A 13 -16.90 3.83 -7.37
CA LEU A 13 -17.27 5.22 -7.16
C LEU A 13 -16.38 6.18 -7.95
N LEU A 14 -15.07 5.93 -8.00
CA LEU A 14 -14.14 6.74 -8.80
C LEU A 14 -14.42 6.60 -10.30
N ASN A 15 -14.69 5.40 -10.78
CA ASN A 15 -15.05 5.17 -12.19
C ASN A 15 -16.40 5.79 -12.57
N ASP A 16 -17.34 5.82 -11.65
CA ASP A 16 -18.64 6.48 -11.82
C ASP A 16 -18.52 8.03 -11.75
N GLY A 17 -17.31 8.56 -11.52
CA GLY A 17 -17.06 10.01 -11.49
C GLY A 17 -17.47 10.71 -10.21
N ALA A 18 -17.65 10.00 -9.11
CA ALA A 18 -18.12 10.55 -7.83
C ALA A 18 -17.27 11.72 -7.31
N VAL A 19 -15.97 11.73 -7.55
CA VAL A 19 -15.07 12.83 -7.19
C VAL A 19 -14.65 13.70 -8.39
N GLY A 20 -15.15 13.38 -9.59
CA GLY A 20 -14.68 14.02 -10.83
C GLY A 20 -13.25 13.62 -11.18
N LYS A 21 -12.47 14.57 -11.70
CA LYS A 21 -11.04 14.31 -12.00
C LYS A 21 -10.26 14.23 -10.70
N ILE A 22 -9.55 13.11 -10.50
CA ILE A 22 -8.69 12.93 -9.33
C ILE A 22 -7.56 13.97 -9.36
N ARG A 23 -7.31 14.62 -8.23
CA ARG A 23 -6.27 15.64 -8.03
C ARG A 23 -5.21 15.19 -7.05
N ALA A 24 -5.62 14.46 -6.02
CA ALA A 24 -4.71 13.97 -5.01
C ALA A 24 -5.18 12.62 -4.44
N ILE A 25 -4.25 11.82 -3.99
CA ILE A 25 -4.49 10.61 -3.21
C ILE A 25 -3.54 10.57 -2.01
N GLN A 26 -4.11 10.33 -0.83
CA GLN A 26 -3.37 10.07 0.38
C GLN A 26 -3.65 8.65 0.84
N ALA A 27 -2.62 7.93 1.25
CA ALA A 27 -2.79 6.56 1.70
C ALA A 27 -1.84 6.23 2.84
N THR A 28 -2.27 5.33 3.72
CA THR A 28 -1.41 4.74 4.75
C THR A 28 -1.47 3.24 4.67
N ASN A 29 -0.37 2.58 4.96
CA ASN A 29 -0.34 1.14 5.22
C ASN A 29 0.50 0.93 6.49
N ILE A 30 -0.14 1.08 7.62
CA ILE A 30 0.50 1.06 8.93
C ILE A 30 0.25 -0.28 9.59
N THR A 31 1.32 -0.95 9.99
CA THR A 31 1.23 -2.23 10.69
C THR A 31 1.93 -2.19 12.04
N LEU A 32 1.64 -3.22 12.81
CA LEU A 32 2.48 -3.61 13.92
C LEU A 32 3.86 -4.02 13.40
N SER A 33 4.79 -4.11 14.30
CA SER A 33 6.12 -4.63 14.10
C SER A 33 6.16 -5.89 13.21
N PRO A 34 7.26 -6.11 12.58
CA PRO A 34 7.56 -7.05 11.50
C PRO A 34 7.54 -8.53 11.84
N VAL A 35 6.73 -8.96 12.77
CA VAL A 35 6.43 -10.40 12.95
C VAL A 35 6.03 -11.06 11.62
N TRP A 36 5.51 -10.27 10.70
CA TRP A 36 5.15 -10.68 9.33
C TRP A 36 6.32 -10.77 8.37
N ALA A 37 7.36 -9.97 8.57
CA ALA A 37 8.51 -9.95 7.68
C ALA A 37 9.37 -11.22 7.82
N PHE A 38 9.29 -11.92 8.93
CA PHE A 38 10.05 -13.13 9.19
C PHE A 38 9.94 -14.20 8.10
N PRO A 39 8.73 -14.60 7.68
CA PRO A 39 8.59 -15.63 6.65
C PRO A 39 9.14 -15.20 5.29
N TRP A 40 9.15 -13.93 5.00
CA TRP A 40 9.56 -13.35 3.72
C TRP A 40 11.06 -13.18 3.58
N GLN A 41 11.78 -13.17 4.68
CA GLN A 41 13.22 -12.87 4.72
C GLN A 41 14.11 -14.08 4.97
N GLY A 42 13.55 -15.28 5.07
CA GLY A 42 14.28 -16.49 5.36
C GLY A 42 14.42 -16.74 6.85
N SER A 43 15.63 -16.76 7.41
CA SER A 43 15.79 -16.92 8.85
C SER A 43 15.33 -15.66 9.60
N PRO A 44 14.27 -15.74 10.41
CA PRO A 44 13.71 -14.59 11.10
C PRO A 44 14.72 -13.85 11.98
N GLU A 45 15.49 -14.62 12.73
CA GLU A 45 16.41 -14.10 13.74
C GLU A 45 17.66 -13.46 13.13
N ALA A 46 18.07 -13.92 11.94
CA ALA A 46 19.27 -13.43 11.28
C ALA A 46 19.04 -12.21 10.39
N SER A 47 17.79 -12.02 9.89
CA SER A 47 17.48 -10.99 8.90
C SER A 47 16.58 -9.87 9.42
N PHE A 48 15.97 -10.05 10.59
CA PHE A 48 15.11 -9.03 11.16
C PHE A 48 15.89 -7.75 11.48
N GLY A 49 15.39 -6.63 10.97
CA GLY A 49 16.01 -5.32 11.19
C GLY A 49 17.35 -5.12 10.47
N LYS A 50 17.80 -6.08 9.67
CA LYS A 50 19.08 -6.04 8.95
C LYS A 50 18.88 -5.58 7.51
N ARG A 51 19.87 -4.82 7.02
CA ARG A 51 19.95 -4.46 5.61
C ARG A 51 20.34 -5.65 4.76
N VAL A 52 19.49 -6.01 3.81
CA VAL A 52 19.81 -7.05 2.84
C VAL A 52 19.94 -6.38 1.46
N PRO A 53 21.13 -6.35 0.84
CA PRO A 53 21.30 -5.78 -0.49
C PRO A 53 20.35 -6.42 -1.50
N LEU A 54 19.81 -5.62 -2.43
CA LEU A 54 18.94 -6.14 -3.50
C LEU A 54 19.71 -7.01 -4.47
N ALA A 55 20.98 -6.64 -4.74
CA ALA A 55 21.93 -7.43 -5.52
C ALA A 55 23.34 -7.12 -5.03
N LYS A 56 24.30 -7.97 -5.41
CA LYS A 56 25.71 -7.73 -5.08
C LYS A 56 26.17 -6.40 -5.67
N GLY A 57 26.61 -5.49 -4.79
CA GLY A 57 27.07 -4.14 -5.19
C GLY A 57 25.95 -3.10 -5.40
N ASP A 58 24.70 -3.47 -5.25
CA ASP A 58 23.58 -2.50 -5.25
C ASP A 58 23.58 -1.76 -3.89
N PRO A 59 23.61 -0.42 -3.87
CA PRO A 59 23.54 0.35 -2.64
C PRO A 59 22.15 0.30 -1.99
N ARG A 60 21.11 -0.11 -2.74
CA ARG A 60 19.75 -0.26 -2.22
C ARG A 60 19.63 -1.57 -1.45
N PHE A 61 18.75 -1.59 -0.49
CA PHE A 61 18.54 -2.73 0.38
C PHE A 61 17.04 -2.99 0.58
N ARG A 62 16.72 -4.14 1.07
CA ARG A 62 15.39 -4.56 1.51
C ARG A 62 15.42 -4.90 3.00
N GLY A 63 14.26 -5.10 3.57
CA GLY A 63 14.12 -5.55 4.95
C GLY A 63 13.44 -4.55 5.87
N GLY A 64 13.13 -3.35 5.39
CA GLY A 64 12.39 -2.31 6.11
C GLY A 64 10.89 -2.28 5.82
N ALA A 65 10.21 -1.33 6.43
CA ALA A 65 8.77 -1.14 6.31
C ALA A 65 8.34 -0.89 4.86
N LEU A 66 9.15 -0.20 4.08
CA LEU A 66 8.88 0.06 2.67
C LEU A 66 8.79 -1.22 1.84
N CYS A 67 9.69 -2.18 2.07
CA CYS A 67 9.67 -3.47 1.38
C CYS A 67 8.53 -4.37 1.82
N ASP A 68 8.05 -4.22 3.03
CA ASP A 68 6.92 -4.98 3.57
C ASP A 68 5.58 -4.50 3.00
N HIS A 69 5.52 -3.26 2.50
CA HIS A 69 4.30 -2.60 2.07
C HIS A 69 4.24 -2.22 0.58
N PRO A 70 4.61 -3.10 -0.38
CA PRO A 70 4.48 -2.81 -1.81
C PRO A 70 3.01 -2.60 -2.23
N HIS A 71 2.08 -3.09 -1.42
CA HIS A 71 0.64 -3.01 -1.66
C HIS A 71 0.11 -1.59 -1.76
N ILE A 72 0.73 -0.61 -1.07
CA ILE A 72 0.27 0.78 -1.14
C ILE A 72 0.55 1.41 -2.51
N PHE A 73 1.69 1.09 -3.12
CA PHE A 73 2.02 1.54 -4.47
C PHE A 73 1.05 0.97 -5.50
N ASP A 74 0.79 -0.34 -5.36
CA ASP A 74 -0.17 -1.04 -6.20
C ASP A 74 -1.57 -0.45 -6.07
N LEU A 75 -2.00 -0.19 -4.84
CA LEU A 75 -3.32 0.39 -4.55
C LEU A 75 -3.47 1.79 -5.16
N ILE A 76 -2.49 2.67 -5.02
CA ILE A 76 -2.51 4.01 -5.60
C ILE A 76 -2.62 3.92 -7.13
N ARG A 77 -1.82 3.07 -7.78
CA ARG A 77 -1.89 2.84 -9.23
C ARG A 77 -3.26 2.30 -9.66
N HIS A 78 -3.77 1.32 -8.92
CA HIS A 78 -5.09 0.75 -9.19
C HIS A 78 -6.19 1.80 -9.12
N LEU A 79 -6.21 2.62 -8.08
CA LEU A 79 -7.26 3.61 -7.87
C LEU A 79 -7.18 4.76 -8.88
N THR A 80 -5.98 5.29 -9.14
CA THR A 80 -5.79 6.41 -10.08
C THR A 80 -5.84 5.97 -11.54
N GLY A 81 -5.48 4.72 -11.84
CA GLY A 81 -5.30 4.24 -13.22
C GLY A 81 -4.04 4.81 -13.89
N SER A 82 -3.09 5.34 -13.15
CA SER A 82 -1.88 5.99 -13.63
C SER A 82 -0.63 5.40 -12.98
N ASP A 83 0.51 5.49 -13.66
CA ASP A 83 1.81 5.12 -13.10
C ASP A 83 2.47 6.32 -12.41
N PHE A 84 3.46 6.05 -11.57
CA PHE A 84 4.27 7.08 -10.92
C PHE A 84 5.15 7.79 -11.95
N ASP A 85 5.24 9.12 -11.88
CA ASP A 85 6.17 9.94 -12.65
C ASP A 85 7.45 10.17 -11.85
N TYR A 86 7.29 10.64 -10.61
CA TYR A 86 8.42 10.83 -9.70
C TYR A 86 8.01 10.64 -8.25
N ILE A 87 8.99 10.28 -7.42
CA ILE A 87 8.85 10.07 -5.99
C ILE A 87 9.95 10.83 -5.24
N TRP A 88 9.56 11.47 -4.15
CA TRP A 88 10.43 11.89 -3.06
C TRP A 88 10.06 11.11 -1.81
N ALA A 89 11.05 10.62 -1.09
CA ALA A 89 10.84 9.87 0.14
C ALA A 89 11.87 10.27 1.19
N GLU A 90 11.43 10.27 2.45
CA GLU A 90 12.25 10.60 3.61
C GLU A 90 11.95 9.59 4.72
N VAL A 91 13.01 9.17 5.43
CA VAL A 91 12.89 8.32 6.62
C VAL A 91 12.86 9.18 7.86
N ALA A 92 11.98 8.84 8.79
CA ALA A 92 12.02 9.37 10.14
C ALA A 92 12.98 8.55 11.02
N PRO A 93 13.39 9.05 12.19
CA PRO A 93 14.09 8.23 13.16
C PRO A 93 13.27 6.99 13.51
N ASN A 94 13.92 5.84 13.56
CA ASN A 94 13.25 4.59 13.89
C ASN A 94 12.59 4.67 15.27
N LEU A 95 11.40 4.10 15.39
CA LEU A 95 10.67 3.97 16.64
C LEU A 95 11.23 2.84 17.52
N ARG A 96 11.97 1.91 16.92
CA ARG A 96 12.56 0.75 17.59
C ARG A 96 14.07 0.79 17.50
N ASP A 97 14.72 0.53 18.64
CA ASP A 97 16.18 0.42 18.69
C ASP A 97 16.70 -0.82 17.96
N GLY A 98 17.92 -0.73 17.46
CA GLY A 98 18.65 -1.85 16.87
C GLY A 98 18.26 -2.21 15.44
N LEU A 99 17.36 -1.48 14.80
CA LEU A 99 17.04 -1.65 13.38
C LEU A 99 18.09 -0.98 12.48
N GLU A 100 18.58 -1.71 11.48
CA GLU A 100 19.43 -1.19 10.41
C GLU A 100 18.61 -0.70 9.20
N VAL A 101 17.30 -0.90 9.23
CA VAL A 101 16.32 -0.56 8.20
C VAL A 101 15.29 0.40 8.77
N GLU A 102 14.57 1.05 7.90
CA GLU A 102 13.51 1.97 8.28
C GLU A 102 12.28 1.23 8.84
N ASP A 103 11.73 1.72 9.93
CA ASP A 103 10.39 1.37 10.40
C ASP A 103 9.38 2.51 10.23
N MET A 104 9.86 3.70 9.88
CA MET A 104 9.05 4.88 9.62
C MET A 104 9.56 5.68 8.42
N LEU A 105 8.70 5.95 7.47
CA LEU A 105 9.00 6.82 6.34
C LEU A 105 7.73 7.48 5.78
N MET A 106 7.94 8.56 5.05
CA MET A 106 6.91 9.22 4.25
C MET A 106 7.38 9.32 2.81
N ALA A 107 6.46 9.20 1.86
CA ALA A 107 6.76 9.44 0.47
C ALA A 107 5.66 10.27 -0.22
N ALA A 108 6.08 11.10 -1.15
CA ALA A 108 5.20 11.99 -1.90
C ALA A 108 5.71 12.15 -3.33
N GLY A 109 4.83 12.59 -4.22
CA GLY A 109 5.21 12.85 -5.60
C GLY A 109 4.03 13.05 -6.52
N LYS A 110 4.23 12.68 -7.78
CA LYS A 110 3.19 12.77 -8.83
C LYS A 110 3.07 11.49 -9.63
N MET A 111 1.86 11.22 -10.04
CA MET A 111 1.53 10.26 -11.08
C MET A 111 1.70 10.89 -12.47
N LYS A 112 1.82 10.06 -13.52
CA LYS A 112 1.98 10.53 -14.92
C LYS A 112 0.80 11.36 -15.43
N ASP A 113 -0.41 11.15 -14.87
CA ASP A 113 -1.60 11.97 -15.17
C ASP A 113 -1.66 13.31 -14.44
N GLY A 114 -0.67 13.59 -13.58
CA GLY A 114 -0.56 14.80 -12.78
C GLY A 114 -1.18 14.72 -11.39
N THR A 115 -1.81 13.60 -11.02
CA THR A 115 -2.33 13.37 -9.66
C THR A 115 -1.19 13.42 -8.64
N ALA A 116 -1.33 14.25 -7.60
CA ALA A 116 -0.40 14.26 -6.47
C ALA A 116 -0.66 13.06 -5.55
N PHE A 117 0.37 12.53 -4.92
CA PHE A 117 0.21 11.50 -3.91
C PHE A 117 1.06 11.76 -2.67
N LEU A 118 0.58 11.23 -1.56
CA LEU A 118 1.31 11.12 -0.29
C LEU A 118 0.98 9.76 0.34
N PHE A 119 1.99 9.07 0.85
CA PHE A 119 1.73 7.84 1.60
C PHE A 119 2.72 7.58 2.73
N ASP A 120 2.27 6.77 3.70
CA ASP A 120 3.00 6.28 4.86
C ASP A 120 2.90 4.75 4.91
N PRO A 121 3.98 4.02 4.60
CA PRO A 121 4.04 2.55 4.69
C PRO A 121 4.79 2.11 5.95
N SER A 122 4.48 2.63 7.12
CA SER A 122 5.28 2.46 8.33
C SER A 122 4.90 1.25 9.17
N TRP A 123 5.85 0.77 9.98
CA TRP A 123 5.64 -0.09 11.13
C TRP A 123 5.38 0.74 12.41
N SER A 124 4.62 1.81 12.30
CA SER A 124 4.44 2.79 13.37
C SER A 124 3.46 2.39 14.45
N ARG A 125 2.75 1.26 14.32
CA ARG A 125 1.98 0.73 15.43
C ARG A 125 2.89 0.11 16.47
N LEU A 126 2.89 0.71 17.64
CA LEU A 126 3.62 0.21 18.81
C LEU A 126 2.63 -0.58 19.67
N GLU A 127 2.83 -1.87 19.77
CA GLU A 127 2.13 -2.70 20.75
C GLU A 127 3.12 -3.30 21.72
N GLU A 128 3.12 -2.81 22.92
CA GLU A 128 3.70 -3.53 24.03
C GLU A 128 2.74 -4.67 24.45
N LYS A 129 3.14 -5.92 24.26
CA LYS A 129 2.55 -7.10 24.90
C LYS A 129 1.11 -7.47 24.52
N ILE A 130 0.61 -7.19 23.34
CA ILE A 130 -0.62 -7.84 22.94
C ILE A 130 -0.32 -9.31 22.67
N LYS A 131 -0.66 -10.17 23.62
CA LYS A 131 -0.87 -11.60 23.34
C LYS A 131 -2.07 -11.68 22.42
N VAL A 132 -1.80 -11.75 21.15
CA VAL A 132 -2.85 -11.78 20.16
C VAL A 132 -3.40 -13.19 20.09
N PRO A 133 -4.67 -13.42 20.48
CA PRO A 133 -5.35 -14.61 20.05
C PRO A 133 -5.48 -14.56 18.54
N ALA A 134 -4.91 -15.50 17.83
CA ALA A 134 -5.31 -15.72 16.44
C ALA A 134 -6.77 -16.19 16.42
N PRO A 135 -7.59 -15.82 15.47
CA PRO A 135 -7.55 -14.76 14.48
C PRO A 135 -8.30 -13.51 15.00
N GLY A 136 -7.72 -12.37 14.95
CA GLY A 136 -8.31 -11.19 15.56
C GLY A 136 -8.00 -9.88 14.87
N TRP A 137 -8.01 -9.85 13.54
CA TRP A 137 -7.95 -8.64 12.73
C TRP A 137 -9.09 -7.66 13.03
N GLU A 138 -10.19 -8.20 13.55
CA GLU A 138 -11.41 -7.47 13.87
C GLU A 138 -11.37 -6.77 15.23
N LYS A 139 -10.35 -7.02 16.06
CA LYS A 139 -10.25 -6.44 17.38
C LYS A 139 -9.44 -5.15 17.38
N PHE A 140 -9.98 -4.17 18.06
CA PHE A 140 -9.25 -2.94 18.31
C PHE A 140 -8.27 -3.12 19.50
N PRO A 141 -7.03 -2.56 19.45
CA PRO A 141 -6.51 -1.81 18.31
C PRO A 141 -6.23 -2.71 17.08
N LYS A 142 -6.49 -2.19 15.90
CA LYS A 142 -6.22 -2.90 14.65
C LYS A 142 -4.72 -3.13 14.50
N ARG A 143 -4.34 -4.33 14.07
CA ARG A 143 -2.92 -4.66 13.80
C ARG A 143 -2.41 -4.01 12.54
N MET A 144 -3.28 -3.84 11.58
CA MET A 144 -2.99 -3.26 10.28
C MET A 144 -4.07 -2.24 9.94
N GLU A 145 -3.66 -1.17 9.32
CA GLU A 145 -4.52 -0.08 8.90
C GLU A 145 -4.10 0.37 7.50
N VAL A 146 -5.04 0.30 6.57
CA VAL A 146 -4.84 0.81 5.22
C VAL A 146 -5.94 1.85 4.95
N ASN A 147 -5.60 3.10 5.19
CA ASN A 147 -6.52 4.20 4.93
C ASN A 147 -6.21 4.83 3.58
N VAL A 148 -7.26 5.21 2.86
CA VAL A 148 -7.16 5.91 1.59
C VAL A 148 -8.10 7.09 1.57
N THR A 149 -7.60 8.23 1.13
CA THR A 149 -8.40 9.42 0.81
C THR A 149 -8.08 9.87 -0.61
N VAL A 150 -9.10 9.91 -1.44
CA VAL A 150 -9.02 10.40 -2.83
C VAL A 150 -9.77 11.70 -2.94
N THR A 151 -9.09 12.75 -3.37
CA THR A 151 -9.66 14.09 -3.59
C THR A 151 -9.70 14.41 -5.08
N GLY A 152 -10.83 14.83 -5.55
CA GLY A 152 -11.04 15.30 -6.92
C GLY A 152 -11.68 16.68 -6.97
N ASP A 153 -12.05 17.14 -8.16
CA ASP A 153 -12.63 18.47 -8.37
C ASP A 153 -14.14 18.55 -8.06
N LYS A 154 -14.77 17.42 -7.74
CA LYS A 154 -16.18 17.36 -7.34
C LYS A 154 -16.41 16.83 -5.92
N GLY A 155 -15.35 16.44 -5.21
CA GLY A 155 -15.50 15.92 -3.86
C GLY A 155 -14.31 15.07 -3.43
N MET A 156 -14.53 14.36 -2.32
CA MET A 156 -13.53 13.52 -1.68
C MET A 156 -14.18 12.20 -1.23
N ILE A 157 -13.44 11.12 -1.35
CA ILE A 157 -13.82 9.82 -0.76
C ILE A 157 -12.71 9.37 0.17
N SER A 158 -13.09 8.89 1.35
CA SER A 158 -12.16 8.27 2.30
C SER A 158 -12.68 6.91 2.79
N CYS A 159 -11.79 5.98 3.03
CA CYS A 159 -12.11 4.69 3.62
C CYS A 159 -10.91 4.09 4.34
N ASP A 160 -11.21 3.18 5.27
CA ASP A 160 -10.27 2.17 5.75
C ASP A 160 -10.56 0.88 4.95
N CYS A 161 -9.57 0.38 4.23
CA CYS A 161 -9.72 -0.80 3.37
C CYS A 161 -10.05 -2.09 4.14
N PHE A 162 -9.84 -2.11 5.45
CA PHE A 162 -10.24 -3.18 6.37
C PHE A 162 -11.41 -2.78 7.29
N GLY A 163 -12.04 -1.64 7.01
CA GLY A 163 -13.24 -1.18 7.70
C GLY A 163 -14.48 -1.32 6.82
N PRO A 164 -15.69 -1.26 7.43
CA PRO A 164 -16.92 -1.47 6.67
C PRO A 164 -17.40 -0.25 5.90
N ASN A 165 -16.79 0.93 6.06
CA ASN A 165 -17.36 2.18 5.59
C ASN A 165 -16.50 2.88 4.55
N VAL A 166 -17.16 3.39 3.52
CA VAL A 166 -16.64 4.33 2.54
C VAL A 166 -17.42 5.64 2.69
N TYR A 167 -16.70 6.73 2.94
CA TYR A 167 -17.30 8.06 3.11
C TYR A 167 -17.06 8.88 1.86
N HIS A 168 -18.16 9.37 1.27
CA HIS A 168 -18.14 10.28 0.13
C HIS A 168 -18.58 11.67 0.59
N ASN A 169 -17.68 12.63 0.50
CA ASN A 169 -17.96 14.04 0.76
C ASN A 169 -17.98 14.78 -0.58
N GLY A 170 -19.14 14.99 -1.09
CA GLY A 170 -19.41 15.62 -2.40
C GLY A 170 -20.89 15.94 -2.53
N ALA A 171 -21.40 15.97 -3.75
CA ALA A 171 -22.84 16.14 -4.01
C ALA A 171 -23.39 14.89 -4.74
N PRO A 172 -24.09 14.00 -4.03
CA PRO A 172 -24.49 14.05 -2.60
C PRO A 172 -23.39 13.58 -1.65
N ASN A 173 -23.44 14.06 -0.41
CA ASN A 173 -22.70 13.45 0.68
C ASN A 173 -23.32 12.11 1.04
N ASP A 174 -22.51 11.08 1.18
CA ASP A 174 -23.02 9.74 1.48
C ASP A 174 -22.01 8.89 2.24
N ARG A 175 -22.53 7.86 2.90
CA ARG A 175 -21.77 6.81 3.52
C ARG A 175 -22.22 5.46 2.98
N TYR A 176 -21.30 4.73 2.38
CA TYR A 176 -21.55 3.39 1.90
C TYR A 176 -21.02 2.39 2.92
N THR A 177 -21.86 1.50 3.39
CA THR A 177 -21.43 0.36 4.21
C THR A 177 -21.20 -0.84 3.30
N VAL A 178 -20.02 -1.42 3.38
CA VAL A 178 -19.61 -2.58 2.60
C VAL A 178 -19.50 -3.76 3.54
N GLN A 179 -20.14 -4.86 3.22
CA GLN A 179 -19.89 -6.11 3.91
C GLN A 179 -18.51 -6.60 3.51
N TYR A 180 -17.66 -6.78 4.48
CA TYR A 180 -16.27 -7.17 4.31
C TYR A 180 -15.96 -8.42 5.12
N THR A 181 -15.33 -9.39 4.47
CA THR A 181 -14.75 -10.58 5.09
C THR A 181 -13.27 -10.64 4.76
N TYR A 182 -12.42 -10.76 5.73
CA TYR A 182 -10.96 -10.64 5.61
C TYR A 182 -10.32 -11.52 4.51
N PHE A 183 -10.95 -12.63 4.17
CA PHE A 183 -10.43 -13.56 3.15
C PHE A 183 -11.03 -13.36 1.74
N ASP A 184 -11.97 -12.47 1.57
CA ASP A 184 -12.66 -12.27 0.27
C ASP A 184 -11.67 -11.87 -0.84
N GLU A 185 -10.66 -11.06 -0.53
CA GLU A 185 -9.63 -10.68 -1.50
C GLU A 185 -8.76 -11.85 -1.97
N TRP A 186 -8.50 -12.83 -1.12
CA TRP A 186 -7.75 -14.03 -1.48
C TRP A 186 -8.57 -14.95 -2.36
N ILE A 187 -9.86 -15.12 -2.04
CA ILE A 187 -10.79 -15.90 -2.85
C ILE A 187 -10.90 -15.26 -4.24
N GLY A 188 -11.17 -13.98 -4.33
CA GLY A 188 -11.26 -13.27 -5.60
C GLY A 188 -9.99 -13.32 -6.45
N LEU A 189 -8.81 -13.30 -5.82
CA LEU A 189 -7.53 -13.44 -6.51
C LEU A 189 -7.39 -14.84 -7.13
N ILE A 190 -7.71 -15.88 -6.39
CA ILE A 190 -7.61 -17.27 -6.87
C ILE A 190 -8.65 -17.54 -7.96
N ASP A 191 -9.87 -17.07 -7.78
CA ASP A 191 -10.94 -17.23 -8.77
C ASP A 191 -10.58 -16.57 -10.11
N GLU A 192 -10.04 -15.35 -10.08
CA GLU A 192 -9.57 -14.68 -11.30
C GLU A 192 -8.43 -15.44 -11.96
N PHE A 193 -7.46 -15.92 -11.17
CA PHE A 193 -6.33 -16.68 -11.69
C PHE A 193 -6.79 -17.98 -12.37
N VAL A 194 -7.72 -18.70 -11.75
CA VAL A 194 -8.32 -19.92 -12.31
C VAL A 194 -9.11 -19.61 -13.60
N ASP A 195 -9.88 -18.50 -13.61
CA ASP A 195 -10.61 -18.06 -14.81
C ASP A 195 -9.67 -17.72 -15.96
N CYS A 196 -8.54 -17.04 -15.65
CA CYS A 196 -7.52 -16.74 -16.66
C CYS A 196 -6.94 -18.00 -17.30
N ILE A 197 -6.64 -19.03 -16.49
CA ILE A 197 -6.13 -20.31 -17.01
C ILE A 197 -7.19 -21.00 -17.88
N ARG A 198 -8.43 -21.10 -17.41
CA ARG A 198 -9.51 -21.80 -18.11
C ARG A 198 -9.88 -21.16 -19.45
N ASN A 199 -9.81 -19.84 -19.52
CA ASN A 199 -10.29 -19.07 -20.66
C ASN A 199 -9.17 -18.45 -21.48
N GLY A 200 -7.89 -18.76 -21.22
CA GLY A 200 -6.73 -18.21 -21.93
C GLY A 200 -6.59 -16.70 -21.81
N LYS A 201 -7.06 -16.11 -20.73
CA LYS A 201 -7.00 -14.66 -20.48
C LYS A 201 -5.72 -14.29 -19.77
N GLN A 202 -5.27 -13.05 -19.97
CA GLN A 202 -4.21 -12.48 -19.16
C GLN A 202 -4.77 -12.00 -17.82
N PRO A 203 -4.08 -12.27 -16.68
CA PRO A 203 -4.51 -11.74 -15.40
C PRO A 203 -4.43 -10.21 -15.36
N LEU A 204 -5.35 -9.61 -14.62
CA LEU A 204 -5.37 -8.16 -14.38
C LEU A 204 -4.05 -7.68 -13.79
N ILE A 205 -3.55 -8.44 -12.80
CA ILE A 205 -2.27 -8.17 -12.13
C ILE A 205 -1.23 -9.15 -12.69
N ASN A 206 -0.43 -8.68 -13.62
CA ASN A 206 0.62 -9.45 -14.28
C ASN A 206 2.02 -8.93 -13.92
N LEU A 207 3.07 -9.61 -14.40
CA LEU A 207 4.46 -9.22 -14.11
C LEU A 207 4.80 -7.80 -14.56
N ARG A 208 4.24 -7.31 -15.67
CA ARG A 208 4.45 -5.93 -16.12
C ARG A 208 3.84 -4.93 -15.15
N TRP A 209 2.65 -5.23 -14.64
CA TRP A 209 2.02 -4.42 -13.60
C TRP A 209 2.88 -4.37 -12.33
N HIS A 210 3.34 -5.53 -11.84
CA HIS A 210 4.17 -5.60 -10.64
C HIS A 210 5.53 -4.92 -10.81
N ARG A 211 6.12 -5.00 -12.00
CA ARG A 211 7.38 -4.31 -12.29
C ARG A 211 7.27 -2.82 -11.99
N GLN A 212 6.22 -2.14 -12.44
CA GLN A 212 5.99 -0.71 -12.20
C GLN A 212 5.82 -0.41 -10.68
N THR A 213 5.14 -1.28 -9.96
CA THR A 213 5.00 -1.18 -8.50
C THR A 213 6.37 -1.26 -7.80
N ILE A 214 7.20 -2.21 -8.20
CA ILE A 214 8.54 -2.39 -7.63
C ILE A 214 9.48 -1.24 -8.03
N GLU A 215 9.43 -0.76 -9.26
CA GLU A 215 10.21 0.41 -9.70
C GLU A 215 9.89 1.64 -8.86
N ALA A 216 8.62 1.89 -8.52
CA ALA A 216 8.21 2.97 -7.64
C ALA A 216 8.76 2.79 -6.22
N MET A 217 8.67 1.59 -5.66
CA MET A 217 9.24 1.26 -4.35
C MET A 217 10.77 1.48 -4.33
N LEU A 218 11.49 1.02 -5.35
CA LEU A 218 12.93 1.23 -5.49
C LEU A 218 13.28 2.71 -5.68
N GLY A 219 12.40 3.47 -6.32
CA GLY A 219 12.51 4.92 -6.44
C GLY A 219 12.53 5.61 -5.08
N CYS A 220 11.75 5.15 -4.10
CA CYS A 220 11.82 5.66 -2.74
C CYS A 220 13.22 5.46 -2.13
N TYR A 221 13.79 4.27 -2.23
CA TYR A 221 15.16 4.04 -1.73
C TYR A 221 16.20 4.90 -2.44
N THR A 222 16.06 5.08 -3.75
CA THR A 222 16.92 6.00 -4.51
C THR A 222 16.78 7.43 -4.00
N SER A 223 15.56 7.88 -3.73
CA SER A 223 15.29 9.21 -3.18
C SER A 223 15.91 9.39 -1.79
N ILE A 224 15.69 8.44 -0.89
CA ILE A 224 16.27 8.43 0.46
C ILE A 224 17.79 8.52 0.42
N GLN A 225 18.45 7.72 -0.43
CA GLN A 225 19.91 7.68 -0.53
C GLN A 225 20.51 8.96 -1.12
N THR A 226 19.82 9.57 -2.06
CA THR A 226 20.35 10.75 -2.79
C THR A 226 19.87 12.08 -2.23
N GLY A 227 18.85 12.09 -1.37
CA GLY A 227 18.16 13.30 -0.93
C GLY A 227 17.48 14.07 -2.07
N ARG A 228 17.16 13.39 -3.17
CA ARG A 228 16.59 13.98 -4.39
C ARG A 228 15.35 13.23 -4.86
N ILE A 229 14.56 13.90 -5.67
CA ILE A 229 13.46 13.26 -6.39
C ILE A 229 14.01 12.15 -7.30
N ALA A 230 13.39 10.96 -7.22
CA ALA A 230 13.64 9.86 -8.14
C ALA A 230 12.57 9.85 -9.23
N LYS A 231 12.99 9.92 -10.49
CA LYS A 231 12.12 9.69 -11.65
C LYS A 231 11.85 8.20 -11.80
N ILE A 232 10.59 7.86 -12.14
CA ILE A 232 10.16 6.48 -12.37
C ILE A 232 9.93 6.29 -13.88
N GLY A 233 10.51 5.22 -14.42
CA GLY A 233 10.55 4.96 -15.86
C GLY A 233 9.24 4.45 -16.49
#